data_246d3743253f592969617a89e308c202
#
_entry.id   246d3743253f592969617a89e308c202
#
_cell.length_a   1.000
_cell.length_b   1.000
_cell.length_c   1.000
_cell.angle_alpha   90.00
_cell.angle_beta   90.00
_cell.angle_gamma   90.00
#
_symmetry.space_group_name_H-M   'P 1'
#
loop_
_entity.id
_entity.type
_entity.pdbx_description
1 polymer ?
#
loop_
_entity_poly.entity_id
_entity_poly.type
_entity_poly.pdbx_seq_one_letter_code
_entity_poly.pdbx_strand_id
1 'polypeptide(L)'
;MKKIYAFILFGCLLYGCKAPQKQSGVINLAKYARGFSIENKGEYDILTLKNIVPNSQKVFEYVLLPNNVQPPKDVKYEGIIRVPINRLVATSTTHIAFLEELNATEILVGFSEPKYISSPKVQERIKQGKIIDVGQSQQMNVERVIDLNPNLILSFGVESIDNSLKRFNERGIPSVFIGEWNEQNPLGRAEWIKVFGALVGKKEEANLLFLETEKKYITAKNLVNNITNRPTILAGAIYQDTWYLPGGNSYLANLLEDAKTNYLWKEDTNSGSLALSVEAVLDQGQDADFWFAPGQHTSYSILNQEHVLYSRFKAAKEKNIFTYSLTKGSTGGILFFESGACHPDLVLKDIIHHLYPELVKSYKPTYFLPLND
;
A
#
# COMPACT_ATOMS: atom_id res chain seq x y z
N MET A 1 -85.15 13.85 40.46
CA MET A 1 -84.38 14.21 39.26
C MET A 1 -82.96 14.57 39.72
N LYS A 2 -82.04 13.63 39.64
CA LYS A 2 -80.63 13.85 39.99
C LYS A 2 -79.79 13.81 38.69
N LYS A 3 -79.18 14.94 38.35
CA LYS A 3 -78.28 15.09 37.21
C LYS A 3 -76.88 14.62 37.65
N ILE A 4 -76.32 13.58 36.95
CA ILE A 4 -74.97 13.10 37.11
C ILE A 4 -74.12 13.81 36.08
N TYR A 5 -73.13 14.59 36.50
CA TYR A 5 -72.10 15.17 35.63
C TYR A 5 -70.93 14.20 35.56
N ALA A 6 -70.66 13.67 34.35
CA ALA A 6 -69.53 12.87 34.04
C ALA A 6 -68.31 13.80 33.72
N PHE A 7 -67.26 13.75 34.53
CA PHE A 7 -66.00 14.45 34.29
C PHE A 7 -65.10 13.54 33.41
N ILE A 8 -64.91 13.96 32.17
CA ILE A 8 -63.95 13.28 31.26
C ILE A 8 -62.56 13.87 31.51
N LEU A 9 -61.68 13.06 32.09
CA LEU A 9 -60.28 13.41 32.32
C LEU A 9 -59.50 13.13 31.02
N PHE A 10 -59.08 14.21 30.30
CA PHE A 10 -58.30 14.13 29.07
C PHE A 10 -56.82 13.96 29.43
N GLY A 11 -56.32 12.71 29.44
CA GLY A 11 -54.90 12.40 29.73
C GLY A 11 -54.03 12.73 28.49
N CYS A 12 -53.30 13.84 28.56
CA CYS A 12 -52.25 14.15 27.58
C CYS A 12 -51.08 13.15 27.69
N LEU A 13 -51.02 12.18 26.80
CA LEU A 13 -49.83 11.33 26.59
C LEU A 13 -48.74 12.15 25.90
N LEU A 14 -47.79 12.63 26.68
CA LEU A 14 -46.54 13.19 26.15
C LEU A 14 -45.73 12.06 25.53
N TYR A 15 -45.85 11.88 24.22
CA TYR A 15 -44.89 11.11 23.44
C TYR A 15 -43.58 11.87 23.38
N GLY A 16 -42.67 11.56 24.31
CA GLY A 16 -41.29 12.01 24.20
C GLY A 16 -40.64 11.36 22.99
N CYS A 17 -40.43 12.13 21.91
CA CYS A 17 -39.52 11.72 20.82
C CYS A 17 -38.15 11.50 21.41
N LYS A 18 -37.75 10.25 21.65
CA LYS A 18 -36.34 9.89 21.81
C LYS A 18 -35.65 10.22 20.49
N ALA A 19 -34.72 11.17 20.51
CA ALA A 19 -33.80 11.39 19.40
C ALA A 19 -33.15 10.04 19.06
N PRO A 20 -32.96 9.72 17.74
CA PRO A 20 -32.32 8.49 17.36
C PRO A 20 -30.91 8.48 17.97
N GLN A 21 -30.66 7.53 18.88
CA GLN A 21 -29.31 7.22 19.33
C GLN A 21 -28.52 6.83 18.08
N LYS A 22 -27.56 7.66 17.68
CA LYS A 22 -26.53 7.27 16.70
C LYS A 22 -25.92 5.98 17.23
N GLN A 23 -26.25 4.86 16.62
CA GLN A 23 -25.54 3.61 16.84
C GLN A 23 -24.07 3.87 16.51
N SER A 24 -23.22 3.90 17.52
CA SER A 24 -21.77 3.78 17.38
C SER A 24 -21.49 2.35 16.90
N GLY A 25 -21.71 2.11 15.63
CA GLY A 25 -21.34 0.85 14.99
C GLY A 25 -19.84 0.86 14.74
N VAL A 26 -19.15 -0.16 15.18
CA VAL A 26 -17.78 -0.44 14.77
C VAL A 26 -17.77 -0.60 13.25
N ILE A 27 -17.43 0.45 12.52
CA ILE A 27 -17.18 0.36 11.09
C ILE A 27 -15.70 0.02 10.94
N ASN A 28 -15.38 -1.27 10.93
CA ASN A 28 -14.09 -1.69 10.42
C ASN A 28 -14.09 -1.39 8.91
N LEU A 29 -13.42 -0.32 8.51
CA LEU A 29 -13.40 0.11 7.12
C LEU A 29 -12.54 -0.80 6.23
N ALA A 30 -11.66 -1.65 6.80
CA ALA A 30 -10.82 -2.56 6.07
C ALA A 30 -11.55 -3.86 5.72
N LYS A 31 -11.59 -4.19 4.42
CA LYS A 31 -12.15 -5.43 3.88
C LYS A 31 -11.07 -6.47 3.56
N TYR A 32 -9.94 -6.04 3.06
CA TYR A 32 -8.82 -6.85 2.59
C TYR A 32 -7.55 -6.63 3.41
N ALA A 33 -7.30 -5.39 3.82
CA ALA A 33 -6.13 -5.04 4.61
C ALA A 33 -6.18 -5.67 5.99
N ARG A 34 -5.03 -6.16 6.44
CA ARG A 34 -4.84 -6.76 7.75
C ARG A 34 -4.03 -5.87 8.69
N GLY A 35 -3.36 -4.86 8.14
CA GLY A 35 -2.46 -3.98 8.87
C GLY A 35 -3.12 -2.80 9.54
N PHE A 36 -4.39 -2.48 9.24
CA PHE A 36 -5.09 -1.38 9.88
C PHE A 36 -6.56 -1.65 10.16
N SER A 37 -7.13 -0.86 11.06
CA SER A 37 -8.57 -0.66 11.19
C SER A 37 -8.85 0.79 11.60
N ILE A 38 -10.01 1.33 11.21
CA ILE A 38 -10.48 2.66 11.61
C ILE A 38 -11.85 2.48 12.24
N GLU A 39 -11.97 2.86 13.52
CA GLU A 39 -13.22 2.78 14.28
C GLU A 39 -13.75 4.19 14.55
N ASN A 40 -14.99 4.46 14.11
CA ASN A 40 -15.65 5.74 14.37
C ASN A 40 -16.25 5.76 15.79
N LYS A 41 -15.86 6.73 16.60
CA LYS A 41 -16.37 6.98 17.96
C LYS A 41 -17.32 8.18 18.05
N GLY A 42 -17.86 8.63 16.91
CA GLY A 42 -18.76 9.78 16.82
C GLY A 42 -18.01 11.08 16.60
N GLU A 43 -17.33 11.62 17.59
CA GLU A 43 -16.58 12.87 17.50
C GLU A 43 -15.15 12.73 17.00
N TYR A 44 -14.57 11.52 17.04
CA TYR A 44 -13.23 11.18 16.59
C TYR A 44 -13.18 9.76 16.05
N ASP A 45 -12.08 9.39 15.41
CA ASP A 45 -11.82 8.00 15.04
C ASP A 45 -10.63 7.44 15.82
N ILE A 46 -10.59 6.11 15.94
CA ILE A 46 -9.41 5.38 16.41
C ILE A 46 -8.81 4.66 15.19
N LEU A 47 -7.58 5.01 14.85
CA LEU A 47 -6.75 4.30 13.88
C LEU A 47 -5.91 3.28 14.64
N THR A 48 -6.15 1.99 14.40
CA THR A 48 -5.33 0.90 14.92
C THR A 48 -4.42 0.39 13.82
N LEU A 49 -3.12 0.30 14.09
CA LEU A 49 -2.10 -0.24 13.20
C LEU A 49 -1.47 -1.48 13.79
N LYS A 50 -1.35 -2.53 13.01
CA LYS A 50 -0.73 -3.81 13.38
C LYS A 50 -0.01 -4.41 12.18
N ASN A 51 0.86 -5.40 12.42
CA ASN A 51 1.61 -6.07 11.36
C ASN A 51 2.37 -5.09 10.44
N ILE A 52 2.80 -3.94 10.98
CA ILE A 52 3.48 -2.89 10.20
C ILE A 52 4.89 -3.29 9.75
N VAL A 53 5.47 -4.30 10.38
CA VAL A 53 6.68 -5.00 9.92
C VAL A 53 6.46 -6.51 10.07
N PRO A 54 7.18 -7.35 9.29
CA PRO A 54 7.06 -8.80 9.39
C PRO A 54 7.28 -9.30 10.82
N ASN A 55 6.48 -10.28 11.24
CA ASN A 55 6.57 -10.94 12.55
C ASN A 55 6.38 -10.02 13.78
N SER A 56 5.99 -8.77 13.60
CA SER A 56 5.70 -7.88 14.72
C SER A 56 4.32 -8.16 15.33
N GLN A 57 4.28 -8.31 16.65
CA GLN A 57 3.04 -8.40 17.43
C GLN A 57 2.59 -7.04 17.99
N LYS A 58 3.34 -5.96 17.70
CA LYS A 58 3.01 -4.63 18.20
C LYS A 58 1.76 -4.09 17.54
N VAL A 59 0.89 -3.51 18.37
CA VAL A 59 -0.32 -2.81 17.96
C VAL A 59 -0.18 -1.37 18.42
N PHE A 60 -0.51 -0.44 17.54
CA PHE A 60 -0.47 1.00 17.81
C PHE A 60 -1.86 1.57 17.60
N GLU A 61 -2.33 2.39 18.55
CA GLU A 61 -3.61 3.06 18.47
C GLU A 61 -3.40 4.57 18.50
N TYR A 62 -3.97 5.25 17.52
CA TYR A 62 -3.93 6.70 17.38
C TYR A 62 -5.34 7.26 17.37
N VAL A 63 -5.55 8.34 18.08
CA VAL A 63 -6.80 9.11 17.99
C VAL A 63 -6.69 10.10 16.84
N LEU A 64 -7.52 9.93 15.82
CA LEU A 64 -7.69 10.91 14.75
C LEU A 64 -8.75 11.93 15.19
N LEU A 65 -8.30 13.10 15.58
CA LEU A 65 -9.11 14.09 16.31
C LEU A 65 -9.32 15.35 15.47
N PRO A 66 -10.56 15.71 15.13
CA PRO A 66 -10.84 17.00 14.49
C PRO A 66 -10.32 18.19 15.32
N ASN A 67 -9.91 19.27 14.65
CA ASN A 67 -9.24 20.40 15.30
C ASN A 67 -10.07 21.07 16.40
N ASN A 68 -11.41 21.02 16.29
CA ASN A 68 -12.37 21.63 17.22
C ASN A 68 -12.85 20.69 18.34
N VAL A 69 -12.37 19.45 18.40
CA VAL A 69 -12.79 18.44 19.38
C VAL A 69 -11.74 18.30 20.48
N GLN A 70 -12.20 18.15 21.73
CA GLN A 70 -11.30 17.91 22.87
C GLN A 70 -10.84 16.46 22.91
N PRO A 71 -9.59 16.19 23.36
CA PRO A 71 -9.08 14.84 23.52
C PRO A 71 -9.97 13.99 24.46
N PRO A 72 -10.23 12.71 24.12
CA PRO A 72 -10.93 11.80 25.02
C PRO A 72 -10.09 11.54 26.27
N LYS A 73 -10.75 11.47 27.47
CA LYS A 73 -10.04 11.31 28.75
C LYS A 73 -9.75 9.86 29.12
N ASP A 74 -10.57 8.93 28.67
CA ASP A 74 -10.57 7.53 29.12
C ASP A 74 -10.11 6.53 28.04
N VAL A 75 -9.33 6.99 27.06
CA VAL A 75 -8.81 6.16 25.96
C VAL A 75 -7.29 6.09 26.05
N LYS A 76 -6.75 4.87 26.06
CA LYS A 76 -5.30 4.65 25.89
C LYS A 76 -4.97 4.74 24.41
N TYR A 77 -3.94 5.50 24.06
CA TYR A 77 -3.45 5.67 22.69
C TYR A 77 -1.96 6.03 22.68
N GLU A 78 -1.29 5.73 21.59
CA GLU A 78 0.12 6.12 21.36
C GLU A 78 0.25 7.63 21.11
N GLY A 79 -0.76 8.23 20.50
CA GLY A 79 -0.74 9.66 20.20
C GLY A 79 -2.06 10.16 19.62
N ILE A 80 -2.18 11.50 19.59
CA ILE A 80 -3.29 12.20 18.95
C ILE A 80 -2.78 12.80 17.64
N ILE A 81 -3.50 12.56 16.56
CA ILE A 81 -3.27 13.17 15.26
C ILE A 81 -4.43 14.13 14.99
N ARG A 82 -4.14 15.42 14.90
CA ARG A 82 -5.12 16.43 14.51
C ARG A 82 -5.42 16.33 13.02
N VAL A 83 -6.69 16.14 12.65
CA VAL A 83 -7.13 15.96 11.27
C VAL A 83 -8.14 17.03 10.86
N PRO A 84 -8.15 17.47 9.58
CA PRO A 84 -7.20 17.07 8.53
C PRO A 84 -5.78 17.60 8.77
N ILE A 85 -4.77 16.79 8.43
CA ILE A 85 -3.37 17.25 8.43
C ILE A 85 -3.14 18.20 7.24
N ASN A 86 -2.25 19.17 7.40
CA ASN A 86 -1.92 20.14 6.34
C ASN A 86 -0.40 20.33 6.15
N ARG A 87 0.43 19.70 6.97
CA ARG A 87 1.89 19.69 6.83
C ARG A 87 2.43 18.30 7.16
N LEU A 88 2.97 17.64 6.17
CA LEU A 88 3.42 16.25 6.24
C LEU A 88 4.89 16.13 5.90
N VAL A 89 5.62 15.35 6.69
CA VAL A 89 6.89 14.74 6.30
C VAL A 89 6.65 13.25 6.03
N ALA A 90 7.13 12.74 4.91
CA ALA A 90 6.99 11.33 4.54
C ALA A 90 8.34 10.72 4.15
N THR A 91 8.46 9.40 4.25
CA THR A 91 9.71 8.68 4.00
C THR A 91 9.60 7.57 2.95
N SER A 92 8.40 7.28 2.43
CA SER A 92 8.17 6.27 1.39
C SER A 92 7.50 6.87 0.17
N THR A 93 7.93 6.47 -1.01
CA THR A 93 7.33 6.88 -2.29
C THR A 93 5.90 6.35 -2.45
N THR A 94 5.55 5.22 -1.83
CA THR A 94 4.16 4.72 -1.78
C THR A 94 3.22 5.73 -1.11
N HIS A 95 3.70 6.47 -0.07
CA HIS A 95 2.91 7.52 0.56
C HIS A 95 2.56 8.64 -0.42
N ILE A 96 3.49 8.94 -1.35
CA ILE A 96 3.26 9.96 -2.40
C ILE A 96 2.14 9.53 -3.33
N ALA A 97 2.12 8.27 -3.74
CA ALA A 97 1.08 7.75 -4.62
C ALA A 97 -0.32 7.86 -3.99
N PHE A 98 -0.49 7.49 -2.73
CA PHE A 98 -1.77 7.65 -2.03
C PHE A 98 -2.20 9.13 -1.91
N LEU A 99 -1.25 10.03 -1.64
CA LEU A 99 -1.54 11.46 -1.60
C LEU A 99 -1.90 12.02 -2.98
N GLU A 100 -1.30 11.50 -4.05
CA GLU A 100 -1.57 11.92 -5.43
C GLU A 100 -2.98 11.49 -5.87
N GLU A 101 -3.37 10.24 -5.59
CA GLU A 101 -4.72 9.74 -5.82
C GLU A 101 -5.79 10.58 -5.10
N LEU A 102 -5.49 11.05 -3.89
CA LEU A 102 -6.37 11.90 -3.10
C LEU A 102 -6.24 13.39 -3.43
N ASN A 103 -5.46 13.78 -4.43
CA ASN A 103 -5.17 15.18 -4.73
C ASN A 103 -4.77 15.97 -3.45
N ALA A 104 -3.86 15.43 -2.65
CA ALA A 104 -3.41 15.99 -1.37
C ALA A 104 -1.89 16.20 -1.29
N THR A 105 -1.16 16.17 -2.40
CA THR A 105 0.31 16.31 -2.42
C THR A 105 0.81 17.67 -1.94
N GLU A 106 -0.03 18.70 -1.92
CA GLU A 106 0.32 20.04 -1.43
C GLU A 106 0.63 20.12 0.06
N ILE A 107 0.18 19.15 0.85
CA ILE A 107 0.51 19.09 2.29
C ILE A 107 1.93 18.61 2.56
N LEU A 108 2.59 17.99 1.56
CA LEU A 108 3.95 17.48 1.70
C LEU A 108 4.94 18.65 1.77
N VAL A 109 5.67 18.76 2.89
CA VAL A 109 6.67 19.80 3.15
C VAL A 109 8.09 19.25 3.27
N GLY A 110 8.24 17.96 3.55
CA GLY A 110 9.54 17.30 3.62
C GLY A 110 9.45 15.83 3.20
N PHE A 111 10.54 15.31 2.63
CA PHE A 111 10.64 13.92 2.21
C PHE A 111 12.06 13.38 2.36
N SER A 112 12.19 12.10 2.71
CA SER A 112 13.48 11.42 2.74
C SER A 112 13.95 11.10 1.33
N GLU A 113 15.10 11.65 0.93
CA GLU A 113 15.71 11.40 -0.39
C GLU A 113 14.72 11.66 -1.56
N PRO A 114 14.26 12.90 -1.78
CA PRO A 114 13.22 13.25 -2.77
C PRO A 114 13.55 12.85 -4.21
N LYS A 115 14.82 12.53 -4.49
CA LYS A 115 15.28 12.04 -5.80
C LYS A 115 14.59 10.74 -6.26
N TYR A 116 14.02 9.97 -5.34
CA TYR A 116 13.33 8.71 -5.68
C TYR A 116 11.85 8.88 -6.02
N ILE A 117 11.29 10.07 -5.82
CA ILE A 117 9.87 10.33 -6.16
C ILE A 117 9.72 10.40 -7.67
N SER A 118 8.80 9.61 -8.21
CA SER A 118 8.53 9.53 -9.66
C SER A 118 7.45 10.51 -10.13
N SER A 119 6.56 10.96 -9.24
CA SER A 119 5.46 11.87 -9.56
C SER A 119 5.94 13.19 -10.17
N PRO A 120 5.56 13.55 -11.41
CA PRO A 120 5.96 14.82 -12.03
C PRO A 120 5.46 16.04 -11.25
N LYS A 121 4.25 15.97 -10.69
CA LYS A 121 3.65 17.04 -9.89
C LYS A 121 4.47 17.32 -8.63
N VAL A 122 4.90 16.26 -7.95
CA VAL A 122 5.71 16.38 -6.73
C VAL A 122 7.14 16.81 -7.06
N GLN A 123 7.72 16.32 -8.14
CA GLN A 123 9.04 16.76 -8.63
C GLN A 123 9.07 18.26 -8.95
N GLU A 124 8.01 18.81 -9.52
CA GLU A 124 7.93 20.27 -9.73
C GLU A 124 7.92 21.04 -8.41
N ARG A 125 7.23 20.54 -7.38
CA ARG A 125 7.24 21.14 -6.04
C ARG A 125 8.62 21.07 -5.36
N ILE A 126 9.37 19.97 -5.60
CA ILE A 126 10.76 19.83 -5.12
C ILE A 126 11.65 20.89 -5.78
N LYS A 127 11.56 21.05 -7.10
CA LYS A 127 12.32 22.08 -7.85
C LYS A 127 12.00 23.52 -7.38
N GLN A 128 10.75 23.75 -6.95
CA GLN A 128 10.31 25.02 -6.39
C GLN A 128 10.75 25.24 -4.93
N GLY A 129 11.47 24.29 -4.31
CA GLY A 129 11.89 24.37 -2.91
C GLY A 129 10.75 24.21 -1.89
N LYS A 130 9.58 23.71 -2.30
CA LYS A 130 8.40 23.52 -1.43
C LYS A 130 8.45 22.22 -0.64
N ILE A 131 9.34 21.30 -1.03
CA ILE A 131 9.56 20.02 -0.35
C ILE A 131 11.05 19.92 -0.06
N ILE A 132 11.37 19.82 1.22
CA ILE A 132 12.76 19.83 1.70
C ILE A 132 13.23 18.38 1.87
N ASP A 133 14.48 18.12 1.47
CA ASP A 133 15.16 16.86 1.76
C ASP A 133 15.50 16.78 3.25
N VAL A 134 14.91 15.81 3.95
CA VAL A 134 15.14 15.60 5.37
C VAL A 134 16.19 14.51 5.67
N GLY A 135 16.89 14.02 4.65
CA GLY A 135 17.92 12.98 4.76
C GLY A 135 17.35 11.57 4.62
N GLN A 136 18.08 10.57 5.07
CA GLN A 136 17.66 9.17 5.00
C GLN A 136 16.56 8.88 6.01
N SER A 137 15.64 7.95 5.69
CA SER A 137 14.45 7.70 6.52
C SER A 137 14.78 7.26 7.95
N GLN A 138 15.82 6.48 8.15
CA GLN A 138 16.29 6.03 9.46
C GLN A 138 17.14 7.08 10.21
N GLN A 139 17.68 8.07 9.50
CA GLN A 139 18.58 9.12 10.03
C GLN A 139 18.14 10.51 9.56
N MET A 140 16.83 10.81 9.67
CA MET A 140 16.32 12.13 9.33
C MET A 140 17.02 13.24 10.13
N ASN A 141 17.30 14.35 9.47
CA ASN A 141 17.84 15.55 10.13
C ASN A 141 16.75 16.18 11.02
N VAL A 142 16.95 16.06 12.34
CA VAL A 142 15.96 16.47 13.35
C VAL A 142 15.66 17.95 13.28
N GLU A 143 16.69 18.79 13.11
CA GLU A 143 16.55 20.25 13.06
C GLU A 143 15.71 20.66 11.85
N ARG A 144 16.04 20.13 10.66
CA ARG A 144 15.26 20.39 9.44
C ARG A 144 13.79 19.97 9.59
N VAL A 145 13.53 18.80 10.20
CA VAL A 145 12.15 18.35 10.40
C VAL A 145 11.41 19.27 11.38
N ILE A 146 12.05 19.73 12.46
CA ILE A 146 11.45 20.67 13.41
C ILE A 146 11.16 22.02 12.73
N ASP A 147 12.08 22.54 11.94
CA ASP A 147 11.90 23.82 11.21
C ASP A 147 10.74 23.75 10.22
N LEU A 148 10.49 22.57 9.63
CA LEU A 148 9.35 22.36 8.77
C LEU A 148 8.01 22.37 9.54
N ASN A 149 8.03 22.23 10.87
CA ASN A 149 6.84 22.23 11.74
C ASN A 149 5.71 21.34 11.19
N PRO A 150 5.94 20.04 10.95
CA PRO A 150 4.93 19.16 10.40
C PRO A 150 3.87 18.80 11.45
N ASN A 151 2.63 18.56 11.00
CA ASN A 151 1.57 18.03 11.87
C ASN A 151 1.71 16.51 12.05
N LEU A 152 2.41 15.85 11.13
CA LEU A 152 2.57 14.41 11.12
C LEU A 152 3.84 14.01 10.37
N ILE A 153 4.51 12.98 10.86
CA ILE A 153 5.55 12.25 10.14
C ILE A 153 5.00 10.85 9.81
N LEU A 154 4.98 10.49 8.52
CA LEU A 154 4.71 9.11 8.07
C LEU A 154 6.01 8.44 7.69
N SER A 155 6.30 7.33 8.35
CA SER A 155 7.49 6.53 8.09
C SER A 155 7.12 5.09 7.76
N PHE A 156 8.07 4.34 7.25
CA PHE A 156 7.95 2.89 7.09
C PHE A 156 9.10 2.19 7.83
N GLY A 157 8.85 0.95 8.27
CA GLY A 157 9.87 0.09 8.87
C GLY A 157 9.99 -1.19 8.05
N VAL A 158 11.20 -1.68 7.81
CA VAL A 158 11.43 -2.92 7.04
C VAL A 158 11.75 -4.08 7.98
N GLU A 159 12.72 -3.93 8.87
CA GLU A 159 13.18 -4.99 9.77
C GLU A 159 12.73 -4.78 11.21
N SER A 160 12.60 -3.53 11.64
CA SER A 160 12.22 -3.20 13.00
C SER A 160 11.49 -1.85 13.05
N ILE A 161 10.72 -1.67 14.12
CA ILE A 161 10.17 -0.37 14.47
C ILE A 161 11.28 0.40 15.16
N ASP A 162 11.91 1.28 14.41
CA ASP A 162 13.04 2.08 14.87
C ASP A 162 12.61 3.09 15.95
N ASN A 163 13.48 3.32 16.91
CA ASN A 163 13.35 4.39 17.90
C ASN A 163 13.62 5.79 17.29
N SER A 164 13.95 5.87 16.00
CA SER A 164 14.24 7.13 15.31
C SER A 164 13.09 8.15 15.39
N LEU A 165 11.84 7.66 15.40
CA LEU A 165 10.65 8.52 15.51
C LEU A 165 10.34 8.97 16.94
N LYS A 166 10.85 8.27 17.97
CA LYS A 166 10.59 8.60 19.38
C LYS A 166 10.98 10.03 19.70
N ARG A 167 12.13 10.49 19.19
CA ARG A 167 12.64 11.85 19.39
C ARG A 167 11.70 12.96 18.85
N PHE A 168 10.88 12.66 17.83
CA PHE A 168 9.89 13.57 17.30
C PHE A 168 8.62 13.56 18.15
N ASN A 169 8.16 12.36 18.55
CA ASN A 169 7.02 12.22 19.46
C ASN A 169 7.27 12.95 20.80
N GLU A 170 8.48 12.84 21.37
CA GLU A 170 8.89 13.56 22.60
C GLU A 170 8.86 15.08 22.43
N ARG A 171 8.92 15.58 21.21
CA ARG A 171 8.80 17.02 20.87
C ARG A 171 7.39 17.42 20.43
N GLY A 172 6.41 16.53 20.61
CA GLY A 172 5.02 16.79 20.26
C GLY A 172 4.71 16.72 18.78
N ILE A 173 5.62 16.17 17.94
CA ILE A 173 5.37 15.91 16.51
C ILE A 173 4.93 14.45 16.37
N PRO A 174 3.64 14.16 16.12
CA PRO A 174 3.14 12.80 15.95
C PRO A 174 3.88 12.09 14.81
N SER A 175 4.28 10.85 15.06
CA SER A 175 5.02 10.05 14.08
C SER A 175 4.42 8.66 14.02
N VAL A 176 4.10 8.20 12.82
CA VAL A 176 3.35 6.96 12.57
C VAL A 176 4.09 6.10 11.55
N PHE A 177 4.19 4.81 11.85
CA PHE A 177 4.64 3.82 10.87
C PHE A 177 3.47 3.32 10.03
N ILE A 178 3.62 3.37 8.73
CA ILE A 178 2.68 2.81 7.75
C ILE A 178 3.23 1.47 7.27
N GLY A 179 2.36 0.46 7.17
CA GLY A 179 2.74 -0.93 6.91
C GLY A 179 2.10 -1.53 5.66
N GLU A 180 1.67 -0.71 4.71
CA GLU A 180 0.99 -1.14 3.48
C GLU A 180 1.85 -2.11 2.64
N TRP A 181 3.15 -1.93 2.67
CA TRP A 181 4.10 -2.76 1.93
C TRP A 181 4.14 -4.22 2.43
N ASN A 182 3.75 -4.47 3.68
CA ASN A 182 3.68 -5.80 4.29
C ASN A 182 2.34 -6.52 4.04
N GLU A 183 1.37 -5.86 3.38
CA GLU A 183 0.15 -6.51 2.95
C GLU A 183 0.42 -7.52 1.83
N GLN A 184 -0.01 -8.75 2.04
CA GLN A 184 0.13 -9.83 1.07
C GLN A 184 -0.97 -9.77 0.01
N ASN A 185 -2.19 -9.42 0.44
CA ASN A 185 -3.33 -9.27 -0.48
C ASN A 185 -3.16 -8.00 -1.32
N PRO A 186 -3.22 -8.10 -2.67
CA PRO A 186 -3.08 -6.92 -3.54
C PRO A 186 -4.10 -5.83 -3.26
N LEU A 187 -5.37 -6.18 -3.04
CA LEU A 187 -6.40 -5.22 -2.65
C LEU A 187 -6.20 -4.71 -1.23
N GLY A 188 -5.64 -5.50 -0.32
CA GLY A 188 -5.28 -5.05 1.03
C GLY A 188 -4.28 -3.91 1.00
N ARG A 189 -3.26 -3.99 0.13
CA ARG A 189 -2.29 -2.91 -0.05
C ARG A 189 -2.94 -1.63 -0.55
N ALA A 190 -3.76 -1.70 -1.60
CA ALA A 190 -4.47 -0.54 -2.13
C ALA A 190 -5.48 0.06 -1.13
N GLU A 191 -6.04 -0.75 -0.25
CA GLU A 191 -7.03 -0.31 0.73
C GLU A 191 -6.48 0.68 1.76
N TRP A 192 -5.15 0.75 1.92
CA TRP A 192 -4.51 1.75 2.78
C TRP A 192 -4.78 3.20 2.36
N ILE A 193 -5.27 3.44 1.14
CA ILE A 193 -5.77 4.77 0.74
C ILE A 193 -6.80 5.32 1.73
N LYS A 194 -7.57 4.44 2.41
CA LYS A 194 -8.54 4.85 3.44
C LYS A 194 -7.88 5.44 4.68
N VAL A 195 -6.68 4.97 5.05
CA VAL A 195 -5.88 5.57 6.13
C VAL A 195 -5.47 6.98 5.74
N PHE A 196 -4.93 7.15 4.51
CA PHE A 196 -4.56 8.47 3.99
C PHE A 196 -5.78 9.40 3.90
N GLY A 197 -6.92 8.89 3.41
CA GLY A 197 -8.17 9.64 3.37
C GLY A 197 -8.63 10.13 4.75
N ALA A 198 -8.49 9.30 5.79
CA ALA A 198 -8.81 9.69 7.16
C ALA A 198 -7.85 10.78 7.69
N LEU A 199 -6.57 10.70 7.35
CA LEU A 199 -5.57 11.68 7.75
C LEU A 199 -5.76 13.04 7.07
N VAL A 200 -6.12 13.05 5.78
CA VAL A 200 -6.26 14.30 5.01
C VAL A 200 -7.70 14.83 4.94
N GLY A 201 -8.65 14.20 5.66
CA GLY A 201 -10.06 14.62 5.70
C GLY A 201 -10.88 14.28 4.45
N LYS A 202 -10.46 13.25 3.69
CA LYS A 202 -11.08 12.82 2.41
C LYS A 202 -11.54 11.35 2.46
N LYS A 203 -12.21 10.94 3.55
CA LYS A 203 -12.62 9.55 3.80
C LYS A 203 -13.54 9.00 2.70
N GLU A 204 -14.53 9.78 2.30
CA GLU A 204 -15.50 9.39 1.28
C GLU A 204 -14.82 9.24 -0.09
N GLU A 205 -13.96 10.17 -0.46
CA GLU A 205 -13.18 10.14 -1.70
C GLU A 205 -12.27 8.90 -1.74
N ALA A 206 -11.54 8.64 -0.65
CA ALA A 206 -10.69 7.45 -0.50
C ALA A 206 -11.47 6.14 -0.63
N ASN A 207 -12.66 6.07 -0.04
CA ASN A 207 -13.51 4.90 -0.15
C ASN A 207 -14.01 4.68 -1.59
N LEU A 208 -14.41 5.73 -2.29
CA LEU A 208 -14.83 5.64 -3.70
C LEU A 208 -13.69 5.21 -4.61
N LEU A 209 -12.49 5.77 -4.44
CA LEU A 209 -11.30 5.38 -5.20
C LEU A 209 -10.94 3.91 -4.96
N PHE A 210 -10.99 3.45 -3.70
CA PHE A 210 -10.76 2.04 -3.39
C PHE A 210 -11.80 1.12 -4.04
N LEU A 211 -13.10 1.45 -3.98
CA LEU A 211 -14.17 0.65 -4.59
C LEU A 211 -14.01 0.56 -6.12
N GLU A 212 -13.54 1.62 -6.75
CA GLU A 212 -13.24 1.62 -8.19
C GLU A 212 -12.05 0.69 -8.50
N THR A 213 -10.97 0.78 -7.74
CA THR A 213 -9.79 -0.12 -7.86
C THR A 213 -10.18 -1.57 -7.62
N GLU A 214 -10.97 -1.85 -6.58
CA GLU A 214 -11.50 -3.20 -6.29
C GLU A 214 -12.29 -3.75 -7.48
N LYS A 215 -13.21 -2.97 -8.03
CA LYS A 215 -14.01 -3.38 -9.20
C LYS A 215 -13.13 -3.69 -10.41
N LYS A 216 -12.14 -2.85 -10.71
CA LYS A 216 -11.19 -3.06 -11.81
C LYS A 216 -10.35 -4.32 -11.60
N TYR A 217 -9.86 -4.53 -10.37
CA TYR A 217 -9.08 -5.71 -10.00
C TYR A 217 -9.88 -7.00 -10.18
N ILE A 218 -11.10 -7.06 -9.64
CA ILE A 218 -11.99 -8.21 -9.77
C ILE A 218 -12.33 -8.46 -11.24
N THR A 219 -12.55 -7.39 -12.02
CA THR A 219 -12.79 -7.51 -13.46
C THR A 219 -11.60 -8.13 -14.18
N ALA A 220 -10.38 -7.68 -13.89
CA ALA A 220 -9.16 -8.26 -14.47
C ALA A 220 -8.99 -9.75 -14.07
N LYS A 221 -9.17 -10.07 -12.78
CA LYS A 221 -9.10 -11.45 -12.29
C LYS A 221 -10.11 -12.37 -12.98
N ASN A 222 -11.31 -11.88 -13.26
CA ASN A 222 -12.36 -12.66 -13.93
C ASN A 222 -12.04 -12.99 -15.40
N LEU A 223 -11.16 -12.24 -16.06
CA LEU A 223 -10.75 -12.54 -17.45
C LEU A 223 -10.12 -13.93 -17.57
N VAL A 224 -9.44 -14.38 -16.53
CA VAL A 224 -8.67 -15.63 -16.51
C VAL A 224 -9.39 -16.79 -15.80
N ASN A 225 -10.65 -16.62 -15.37
CA ASN A 225 -11.36 -17.65 -14.61
C ASN A 225 -11.46 -19.00 -15.33
N ASN A 226 -11.54 -19.00 -16.65
CA ASN A 226 -11.68 -20.21 -17.48
C ASN A 226 -10.33 -20.80 -17.92
N ILE A 227 -9.21 -20.23 -17.51
CA ILE A 227 -7.88 -20.75 -17.82
C ILE A 227 -7.64 -22.04 -17.03
N THR A 228 -7.39 -23.11 -17.76
CA THR A 228 -7.07 -24.45 -17.22
C THR A 228 -5.60 -24.79 -17.33
N ASN A 229 -4.95 -24.36 -18.43
CA ASN A 229 -3.51 -24.52 -18.61
C ASN A 229 -2.77 -23.34 -18.01
N ARG A 230 -2.19 -23.55 -16.83
CA ARG A 230 -1.49 -22.51 -16.07
C ARG A 230 0.00 -22.53 -16.41
N PRO A 231 0.55 -21.44 -17.00
CA PRO A 231 1.97 -21.38 -17.30
C PRO A 231 2.81 -21.37 -16.02
N THR A 232 3.98 -21.98 -16.10
CA THR A 232 4.95 -22.02 -15.01
C THR A 232 5.74 -20.72 -14.93
N ILE A 233 5.88 -20.18 -13.71
CA ILE A 233 6.52 -18.88 -13.48
C ILE A 233 7.75 -19.02 -12.59
N LEU A 234 8.88 -18.52 -13.09
CA LEU A 234 10.07 -18.16 -12.33
C LEU A 234 9.99 -16.68 -11.91
N ALA A 235 10.52 -16.32 -10.75
CA ALA A 235 10.66 -14.93 -10.31
C ALA A 235 11.99 -14.69 -9.59
N GLY A 236 12.32 -13.39 -9.41
CA GLY A 236 13.51 -12.97 -8.67
C GLY A 236 14.78 -13.00 -9.49
N ALA A 237 15.93 -12.82 -8.85
CA ALA A 237 17.25 -12.78 -9.46
C ALA A 237 18.36 -13.07 -8.45
N ILE A 238 19.57 -13.27 -8.95
CA ILE A 238 20.78 -13.44 -8.14
C ILE A 238 21.21 -12.07 -7.60
N TYR A 239 21.60 -12.07 -6.33
CA TYR A 239 22.32 -10.99 -5.70
C TYR A 239 23.37 -11.58 -4.76
N GLN A 240 24.65 -11.26 -4.97
CA GLN A 240 25.78 -11.80 -4.17
C GLN A 240 25.72 -13.34 -4.05
N ASP A 241 25.68 -14.05 -5.17
CA ASP A 241 25.66 -15.52 -5.26
C ASP A 241 24.44 -16.23 -4.66
N THR A 242 23.43 -15.48 -4.24
CA THR A 242 22.17 -16.01 -3.71
C THR A 242 21.02 -15.57 -4.60
N TRP A 243 20.11 -16.48 -4.93
CA TRP A 243 18.89 -16.14 -5.65
C TRP A 243 17.82 -15.69 -4.65
N TYR A 244 17.38 -14.44 -4.80
CA TYR A 244 16.26 -13.89 -4.03
C TYR A 244 15.00 -13.91 -4.87
N LEU A 245 13.94 -14.53 -4.34
CA LEU A 245 12.66 -14.65 -5.01
C LEU A 245 11.49 -14.45 -4.02
N PRO A 246 10.29 -14.08 -4.49
CA PRO A 246 9.12 -13.91 -3.63
C PRO A 246 8.70 -15.22 -2.96
N GLY A 247 8.47 -15.23 -1.65
CA GLY A 247 7.83 -16.35 -0.96
C GLY A 247 6.41 -16.59 -1.49
N GLY A 248 5.88 -17.80 -1.32
CA GLY A 248 4.60 -18.22 -1.88
C GLY A 248 3.39 -17.47 -1.34
N ASN A 249 3.52 -16.82 -0.18
CA ASN A 249 2.46 -15.97 0.40
C ASN A 249 2.77 -14.47 0.27
N SER A 250 3.67 -14.07 -0.65
CA SER A 250 4.03 -12.68 -0.89
C SER A 250 3.01 -11.96 -1.79
N TYR A 251 3.09 -10.63 -1.83
CA TYR A 251 2.29 -9.78 -2.70
C TYR A 251 2.35 -10.21 -4.19
N LEU A 252 3.57 -10.45 -4.71
CA LEU A 252 3.73 -10.86 -6.11
C LEU A 252 3.20 -12.28 -6.34
N ALA A 253 3.43 -13.21 -5.42
CA ALA A 253 2.90 -14.57 -5.54
C ALA A 253 1.36 -14.59 -5.57
N ASN A 254 0.70 -13.75 -4.78
CA ASN A 254 -0.76 -13.60 -4.80
C ASN A 254 -1.26 -13.00 -6.14
N LEU A 255 -0.56 -12.04 -6.73
CA LEU A 255 -0.88 -11.52 -8.06
C LEU A 255 -0.72 -12.59 -9.14
N LEU A 256 0.33 -13.41 -9.07
CA LEU A 256 0.56 -14.52 -9.99
C LEU A 256 -0.53 -15.60 -9.86
N GLU A 257 -0.96 -15.94 -8.65
CA GLU A 257 -2.09 -16.88 -8.45
C GLU A 257 -3.40 -16.30 -9.00
N ASP A 258 -3.66 -15.01 -8.76
CA ASP A 258 -4.83 -14.31 -9.30
C ASP A 258 -4.81 -14.22 -10.84
N ALA A 259 -3.63 -14.22 -11.45
CA ALA A 259 -3.43 -14.34 -12.90
C ALA A 259 -3.51 -15.78 -13.41
N LYS A 260 -3.89 -16.78 -12.59
CA LYS A 260 -3.98 -18.20 -12.96
C LYS A 260 -2.66 -18.79 -13.49
N THR A 261 -1.59 -18.56 -12.76
CA THR A 261 -0.28 -19.15 -13.06
C THR A 261 0.06 -20.32 -12.13
N ASN A 262 1.17 -20.98 -12.42
CA ASN A 262 1.81 -21.97 -11.57
C ASN A 262 3.17 -21.42 -11.12
N TYR A 263 3.15 -20.52 -10.12
CA TYR A 263 4.40 -20.03 -9.52
C TYR A 263 5.13 -21.17 -8.82
N LEU A 264 6.40 -21.36 -9.12
CA LEU A 264 7.14 -22.56 -8.71
C LEU A 264 7.27 -22.71 -7.19
N TRP A 265 7.28 -21.62 -6.43
CA TRP A 265 7.36 -21.63 -4.97
C TRP A 265 6.06 -21.21 -4.28
N LYS A 266 4.92 -21.41 -4.92
CA LYS A 266 3.59 -21.05 -4.39
C LYS A 266 3.20 -21.76 -3.09
N GLU A 267 3.77 -22.94 -2.84
CA GLU A 267 3.49 -23.71 -1.62
C GLU A 267 4.31 -23.25 -0.40
N ASP A 268 5.28 -22.37 -0.61
CA ASP A 268 6.02 -21.73 0.47
C ASP A 268 5.11 -20.75 1.24
N THR A 269 5.15 -20.78 2.57
CA THR A 269 4.27 -19.97 3.42
C THR A 269 4.86 -18.59 3.76
N ASN A 270 6.06 -18.29 3.32
CA ASN A 270 6.74 -17.04 3.59
C ASN A 270 6.09 -15.88 2.82
N SER A 271 5.91 -14.75 3.49
CA SER A 271 5.39 -13.52 2.88
C SER A 271 6.48 -12.58 2.37
N GLY A 272 7.73 -12.81 2.78
CA GLY A 272 8.91 -12.04 2.36
C GLY A 272 9.63 -12.67 1.17
N SER A 273 10.93 -12.40 1.08
CA SER A 273 11.81 -13.03 0.09
C SER A 273 12.38 -14.34 0.62
N LEU A 274 12.49 -15.33 -0.25
CA LEU A 274 13.30 -16.54 -0.04
C LEU A 274 14.70 -16.29 -0.57
N ALA A 275 15.68 -16.84 0.13
CA ALA A 275 17.07 -16.87 -0.29
C ALA A 275 17.45 -18.33 -0.60
N LEU A 276 17.70 -18.65 -1.86
CA LEU A 276 18.00 -20.01 -2.33
C LEU A 276 19.34 -20.03 -3.06
N SER A 277 19.99 -21.19 -3.12
CA SER A 277 21.15 -21.35 -4.00
C SER A 277 20.74 -21.30 -5.48
N VAL A 278 21.66 -20.85 -6.32
CA VAL A 278 21.42 -20.76 -7.77
C VAL A 278 21.13 -22.13 -8.37
N GLU A 279 21.82 -23.18 -7.85
CA GLU A 279 21.62 -24.56 -8.27
C GLU A 279 20.21 -25.06 -7.96
N ALA A 280 19.70 -24.77 -6.74
CA ALA A 280 18.33 -25.16 -6.36
C ALA A 280 17.28 -24.49 -7.23
N VAL A 281 17.49 -23.23 -7.60
CA VAL A 281 16.58 -22.51 -8.51
C VAL A 281 16.70 -23.03 -9.94
N LEU A 282 17.90 -23.36 -10.38
CA LEU A 282 18.10 -23.93 -11.73
C LEU A 282 17.43 -25.31 -11.84
N ASP A 283 17.57 -26.15 -10.82
CA ASP A 283 16.98 -27.50 -10.78
C ASP A 283 15.44 -27.45 -10.93
N GLN A 284 14.80 -26.51 -10.24
CA GLN A 284 13.33 -26.40 -10.26
C GLN A 284 12.78 -25.50 -11.35
N GLY A 285 13.53 -24.49 -11.79
CA GLY A 285 13.02 -23.37 -12.57
C GLY A 285 13.56 -23.25 -13.98
N GLN A 286 14.54 -24.08 -14.41
CA GLN A 286 15.15 -23.92 -15.72
C GLN A 286 14.16 -24.05 -16.88
N ASP A 287 13.09 -24.83 -16.72
CA ASP A 287 12.05 -25.08 -17.73
C ASP A 287 10.80 -24.21 -17.56
N ALA A 288 10.83 -23.21 -16.66
CA ALA A 288 9.73 -22.26 -16.49
C ALA A 288 9.39 -21.53 -17.80
N ASP A 289 8.10 -21.41 -18.10
CA ASP A 289 7.61 -20.77 -19.33
C ASP A 289 7.89 -19.27 -19.36
N PHE A 290 7.78 -18.63 -18.21
CA PHE A 290 7.95 -17.18 -18.05
C PHE A 290 8.76 -16.83 -16.80
N TRP A 291 9.42 -15.67 -16.86
CA TRP A 291 10.17 -15.13 -15.74
C TRP A 291 9.74 -13.70 -15.45
N PHE A 292 9.20 -13.44 -14.25
CA PHE A 292 8.78 -12.12 -13.78
C PHE A 292 9.73 -11.54 -12.77
N ALA A 293 9.86 -10.21 -12.79
CA ALA A 293 10.64 -9.45 -11.81
C ALA A 293 12.09 -9.93 -11.64
N PRO A 294 12.90 -9.96 -12.71
CA PRO A 294 14.29 -10.40 -12.68
C PRO A 294 15.21 -9.34 -12.02
N GLY A 295 14.88 -8.88 -10.81
CA GLY A 295 15.63 -7.81 -10.14
C GLY A 295 15.58 -6.49 -10.90
N GLN A 296 16.73 -5.82 -11.01
CA GLN A 296 16.83 -4.52 -11.70
C GLN A 296 17.31 -4.62 -13.15
N HIS A 297 17.32 -5.81 -13.74
CA HIS A 297 17.72 -6.01 -15.12
C HIS A 297 16.76 -5.34 -16.09
N THR A 298 17.31 -4.71 -17.11
CA THR A 298 16.54 -3.96 -18.12
C THR A 298 16.75 -4.50 -19.54
N SER A 299 17.75 -5.37 -19.77
CA SER A 299 18.00 -6.02 -21.05
C SER A 299 18.61 -7.41 -20.90
N TYR A 300 18.45 -8.24 -21.92
CA TYR A 300 19.09 -9.56 -22.00
C TYR A 300 20.62 -9.47 -21.99
N SER A 301 21.18 -8.41 -22.59
CA SER A 301 22.62 -8.17 -22.55
C SER A 301 23.13 -8.00 -21.12
N ILE A 302 22.50 -7.15 -20.32
CA ILE A 302 22.85 -6.92 -18.90
C ILE A 302 22.65 -8.21 -18.10
N LEU A 303 21.52 -8.88 -18.29
CA LEU A 303 21.20 -10.13 -17.60
C LEU A 303 22.32 -11.18 -17.81
N ASN A 304 22.72 -11.41 -19.07
CA ASN A 304 23.72 -12.42 -19.42
C ASN A 304 25.15 -12.03 -18.98
N GLN A 305 25.46 -10.73 -18.91
CA GLN A 305 26.76 -10.26 -18.41
C GLN A 305 26.90 -10.46 -16.89
N GLU A 306 25.80 -10.31 -16.15
CA GLU A 306 25.84 -10.44 -14.69
C GLU A 306 26.03 -11.90 -14.24
N HIS A 307 25.35 -12.86 -14.89
CA HIS A 307 25.51 -14.25 -14.51
C HIS A 307 25.27 -15.21 -15.69
N VAL A 308 26.27 -16.02 -16.03
CA VAL A 308 26.25 -16.94 -17.18
C VAL A 308 25.10 -17.96 -17.13
N LEU A 309 24.67 -18.38 -15.93
CA LEU A 309 23.60 -19.36 -15.78
C LEU A 309 22.21 -18.83 -16.17
N TYR A 310 22.03 -17.53 -16.28
CA TYR A 310 20.74 -16.96 -16.71
C TYR A 310 20.33 -17.41 -18.12
N SER A 311 21.31 -17.60 -19.01
CA SER A 311 21.06 -18.11 -20.37
C SER A 311 20.58 -19.57 -20.42
N ARG A 312 20.67 -20.33 -19.31
CA ARG A 312 20.19 -21.70 -19.23
C ARG A 312 18.69 -21.82 -19.11
N PHE A 313 18.02 -20.80 -18.52
CA PHE A 313 16.58 -20.81 -18.32
C PHE A 313 15.81 -20.72 -19.65
N LYS A 314 14.76 -21.54 -19.79
CA LYS A 314 13.87 -21.55 -20.97
C LYS A 314 13.30 -20.15 -21.23
N ALA A 315 12.79 -19.48 -20.20
CA ALA A 315 12.23 -18.14 -20.32
C ALA A 315 13.23 -17.12 -20.90
N ALA A 316 14.53 -17.25 -20.59
CA ALA A 316 15.57 -16.39 -21.17
C ALA A 316 15.82 -16.71 -22.66
N LYS A 317 15.88 -17.99 -23.03
CA LYS A 317 16.07 -18.45 -24.42
C LYS A 317 14.91 -18.04 -25.31
N GLU A 318 13.68 -18.10 -24.81
CA GLU A 318 12.44 -17.79 -25.52
C GLU A 318 12.04 -16.31 -25.43
N LYS A 319 12.84 -15.48 -24.74
CA LYS A 319 12.59 -14.04 -24.52
C LYS A 319 11.26 -13.76 -23.77
N ASN A 320 10.92 -14.62 -22.83
CA ASN A 320 9.73 -14.52 -22.00
C ASN A 320 10.04 -13.97 -20.61
N ILE A 321 10.81 -12.86 -20.54
CA ILE A 321 11.17 -12.19 -19.27
C ILE A 321 10.51 -10.82 -19.21
N PHE A 322 9.84 -10.52 -18.08
CA PHE A 322 9.11 -9.27 -17.85
C PHE A 322 9.60 -8.56 -16.59
N THR A 323 9.96 -7.30 -16.75
CA THR A 323 10.56 -6.48 -15.70
C THR A 323 9.74 -5.23 -15.40
N TYR A 324 9.70 -4.82 -14.14
CA TYR A 324 9.22 -3.51 -13.72
C TYR A 324 10.32 -2.42 -13.81
N SER A 325 11.56 -2.81 -14.02
CA SER A 325 12.71 -1.89 -13.95
C SER A 325 12.86 -0.98 -15.16
N LEU A 326 12.07 -1.20 -16.20
CA LEU A 326 11.97 -0.33 -17.38
C LEU A 326 10.98 0.83 -17.17
N THR A 327 10.06 0.72 -16.22
CA THR A 327 9.06 1.75 -15.94
C THR A 327 9.57 2.68 -14.84
N LYS A 328 10.21 3.77 -15.25
CA LYS A 328 10.85 4.73 -14.34
C LYS A 328 10.29 6.14 -14.53
N GLY A 329 10.16 6.87 -13.43
CA GLY A 329 9.95 8.31 -13.44
C GLY A 329 11.20 9.05 -13.93
N SER A 330 11.09 10.35 -14.11
CA SER A 330 12.16 11.23 -14.64
C SER A 330 13.44 11.22 -13.80
N THR A 331 13.36 10.83 -12.56
CA THR A 331 14.48 10.78 -11.59
C THR A 331 15.04 9.38 -11.41
N GLY A 332 14.50 8.36 -12.12
CA GLY A 332 14.94 6.98 -12.05
C GLY A 332 14.20 6.11 -11.01
N GLY A 333 13.27 6.67 -10.23
CA GLY A 333 12.40 5.90 -9.34
C GLY A 333 11.50 4.95 -10.13
N ILE A 334 11.36 3.70 -9.67
CA ILE A 334 10.57 2.66 -10.35
C ILE A 334 9.09 2.84 -9.99
N LEU A 335 8.23 3.01 -11.00
CA LEU A 335 6.80 3.27 -10.85
C LEU A 335 6.07 2.15 -10.08
N PHE A 336 6.47 0.90 -10.29
CA PHE A 336 5.90 -0.26 -9.59
C PHE A 336 5.99 -0.11 -8.06
N PHE A 337 7.09 0.42 -7.53
CA PHE A 337 7.27 0.62 -6.09
C PHE A 337 6.61 1.91 -5.57
N GLU A 338 6.19 2.82 -6.41
CA GLU A 338 5.46 4.04 -6.02
C GLU A 338 3.96 3.85 -6.23
N SER A 339 3.47 3.92 -7.45
CA SER A 339 2.04 3.90 -7.76
C SER A 339 1.43 2.48 -7.85
N GLY A 340 2.25 1.44 -8.04
CA GLY A 340 1.75 0.07 -8.12
C GLY A 340 1.04 -0.42 -6.85
N ALA A 341 1.33 0.19 -5.69
CA ALA A 341 0.61 -0.09 -4.44
C ALA A 341 -0.86 0.36 -4.50
N CYS A 342 -1.14 1.47 -5.21
CA CYS A 342 -2.50 2.00 -5.40
C CYS A 342 -3.26 1.28 -6.51
N HIS A 343 -2.55 0.69 -7.48
CA HIS A 343 -3.13 0.15 -8.72
C HIS A 343 -2.81 -1.33 -8.94
N PRO A 344 -3.15 -2.24 -8.00
CA PRO A 344 -2.95 -3.67 -8.19
C PRO A 344 -3.77 -4.22 -9.38
N ASP A 345 -4.84 -3.55 -9.77
CA ASP A 345 -5.64 -3.85 -10.97
C ASP A 345 -4.82 -3.72 -12.25
N LEU A 346 -4.00 -2.68 -12.37
CA LEU A 346 -3.09 -2.51 -13.51
C LEU A 346 -1.93 -3.51 -13.46
N VAL A 347 -1.36 -3.76 -12.27
CA VAL A 347 -0.30 -4.77 -12.10
C VAL A 347 -0.79 -6.15 -12.51
N LEU A 348 -1.98 -6.57 -12.04
CA LEU A 348 -2.58 -7.84 -12.43
C LEU A 348 -2.85 -7.90 -13.94
N LYS A 349 -3.35 -6.80 -14.51
CA LYS A 349 -3.67 -6.74 -15.94
C LYS A 349 -2.43 -6.78 -16.81
N ASP A 350 -1.29 -6.23 -16.37
CA ASP A 350 0.01 -6.37 -17.04
C ASP A 350 0.44 -7.83 -17.10
N ILE A 351 0.35 -8.55 -15.96
CA ILE A 351 0.68 -9.98 -15.89
C ILE A 351 -0.22 -10.77 -16.84
N ILE A 352 -1.54 -10.53 -16.81
CA ILE A 352 -2.51 -11.18 -17.70
C ILE A 352 -2.19 -10.88 -19.17
N HIS A 353 -1.82 -9.64 -19.51
CA HIS A 353 -1.47 -9.26 -20.88
C HIS A 353 -0.28 -10.04 -21.43
N HIS A 354 0.73 -10.26 -20.61
CA HIS A 354 1.92 -10.99 -21.04
C HIS A 354 1.69 -12.50 -21.16
N LEU A 355 0.80 -13.05 -20.32
CA LEU A 355 0.52 -14.49 -20.31
C LEU A 355 -0.60 -14.88 -21.29
N TYR A 356 -1.59 -14.02 -21.48
CA TYR A 356 -2.82 -14.27 -22.25
C TYR A 356 -3.20 -13.03 -23.08
N PRO A 357 -2.37 -12.62 -24.04
CA PRO A 357 -2.55 -11.35 -24.78
C PRO A 357 -3.89 -11.27 -25.52
N GLU A 358 -4.47 -12.41 -25.89
CA GLU A 358 -5.76 -12.50 -26.57
C GLU A 358 -6.93 -12.00 -25.70
N LEU A 359 -6.81 -12.04 -24.38
CA LEU A 359 -7.85 -11.59 -23.45
C LEU A 359 -7.89 -10.05 -23.29
N VAL A 360 -6.79 -9.36 -23.62
CA VAL A 360 -6.64 -7.92 -23.41
C VAL A 360 -5.95 -7.22 -24.61
N LYS A 361 -6.39 -7.49 -25.80
CA LYS A 361 -5.77 -7.11 -27.11
C LYS A 361 -5.36 -5.64 -27.26
N SER A 362 -6.09 -4.70 -26.68
CA SER A 362 -5.81 -3.25 -26.82
C SER A 362 -5.13 -2.65 -25.60
N TYR A 363 -4.75 -3.47 -24.64
CA TYR A 363 -4.13 -3.01 -23.42
C TYR A 363 -2.64 -2.70 -23.63
N LYS A 364 -2.15 -1.64 -22.98
CA LYS A 364 -0.72 -1.31 -22.93
C LYS A 364 -0.25 -1.45 -21.49
N PRO A 365 0.74 -2.32 -21.23
CA PRO A 365 1.28 -2.51 -19.89
C PRO A 365 1.81 -1.21 -19.26
N THR A 366 1.63 -1.07 -17.96
CA THR A 366 2.01 0.10 -17.18
C THR A 366 3.26 -0.15 -16.35
N TYR A 367 3.35 -1.31 -15.72
CA TYR A 367 4.41 -1.64 -14.75
C TYR A 367 5.37 -2.71 -15.25
N PHE A 368 4.85 -3.81 -15.81
CA PHE A 368 5.68 -4.89 -16.35
C PHE A 368 5.85 -4.75 -17.85
N LEU A 369 7.08 -4.64 -18.31
CA LEU A 369 7.43 -4.59 -19.74
C LEU A 369 8.36 -5.77 -20.09
N PRO A 370 8.34 -6.23 -21.36
CA PRO A 370 9.33 -7.18 -21.84
C PRO A 370 10.74 -6.63 -21.62
N LEU A 371 11.67 -7.53 -21.26
CA LEU A 371 13.08 -7.17 -21.16
C LEU A 371 13.60 -6.75 -22.55
N ASN A 372 14.39 -5.67 -22.61
CA ASN A 372 14.99 -5.21 -23.87
C ASN A 372 16.01 -6.23 -24.42
N ASP A 373 16.25 -6.20 -25.71
CA ASP A 373 17.28 -6.99 -26.38
C ASP A 373 18.72 -6.61 -25.99
#